data_de96edc3cae4f397c91a20ab2c9c0177
#
_entry.id   de96edc3cae4f397c91a20ab2c9c0177
#
_cell.length_a   1.000
_cell.length_b   1.000
_cell.length_c   1.000
_cell.angle_alpha   90.00
_cell.angle_beta   90.00
_cell.angle_gamma   90.00
#
_symmetry.space_group_name_H-M   'P 1'
#
loop_
_entity.id
_entity.type
_entity.pdbx_description
1 polymer ?
#
loop_
_entity_poly.entity_id
_entity_poly.type
_entity_poly.pdbx_seq_one_letter_code
_entity_poly.pdbx_strand_id
1 'polypeptide(L)'
;MRDFEYEAPTTLSTAIELLAQQDGSAKPLAGGTDLIDHVRTGRLEPDLLVDVKKINELNVLELNGDGLRLGAAVPCYRIYGTPEISQQYAALTDSCRIIGGIQIQSRASVGGNLCNSGPAADSIPSLIVLSGVCVIAGPNGTREVAAEDFCTAPGKNVLEAGELLVEIKFPARGTNSGSHYRRFIPRNEMDIAVVSVGASVELDESKQNFGSARIALGAVAATPLFAQAASDALSGQPVNEKSIANAAAAAKEIATPITDMRGTAEYRTHLIGVLIERVINAAVSQARGEAICYKPGH
;
A
#
# COMPACT_ATOMS: atom_id res chain seq x y z
N MET A 1 25.66 10.86 12.56
CA MET A 1 24.47 10.31 13.23
C MET A 1 24.53 10.78 14.67
N ARG A 2 23.50 11.45 15.17
CA ARG A 2 23.37 11.85 16.57
C ARG A 2 23.07 10.60 17.40
N ASP A 3 23.50 10.57 18.68
CA ASP A 3 23.13 9.49 19.60
C ASP A 3 21.63 9.58 19.94
N PHE A 4 21.01 8.43 20.12
CA PHE A 4 19.61 8.28 20.50
C PHE A 4 19.45 7.12 21.49
N GLU A 5 18.41 7.18 22.28
CA GLU A 5 17.99 6.08 23.15
C GLU A 5 17.23 5.02 22.35
N TYR A 6 17.23 3.77 22.85
CA TYR A 6 16.55 2.65 22.21
C TYR A 6 15.79 1.86 23.25
N GLU A 7 14.48 1.68 22.99
CA GLU A 7 13.58 0.88 23.81
C GLU A 7 12.85 -0.16 22.95
N ALA A 8 12.63 -1.35 23.49
CA ALA A 8 11.98 -2.45 22.79
C ALA A 8 10.81 -3.03 23.63
N PRO A 9 9.72 -2.28 23.76
CA PRO A 9 8.57 -2.70 24.55
C PRO A 9 7.92 -3.98 23.95
N THR A 10 7.28 -4.75 24.83
CA THR A 10 6.56 -5.96 24.44
C THR A 10 5.03 -5.77 24.47
N THR A 11 4.55 -4.61 24.91
CA THR A 11 3.13 -4.27 24.96
C THR A 11 2.85 -2.99 24.18
N LEU A 12 1.64 -2.93 23.59
CA LEU A 12 1.17 -1.76 22.87
C LEU A 12 1.07 -0.54 23.77
N SER A 13 0.59 -0.69 25.00
CA SER A 13 0.46 0.42 25.97
C SER A 13 1.80 1.08 26.28
N THR A 14 2.83 0.28 26.57
CA THR A 14 4.17 0.82 26.84
C THR A 14 4.74 1.55 25.63
N ALA A 15 4.53 1.05 24.41
CA ALA A 15 4.98 1.73 23.19
C ALA A 15 4.28 3.08 23.02
N ILE A 16 2.97 3.15 23.23
CA ILE A 16 2.20 4.40 23.18
C ILE A 16 2.69 5.41 24.23
N GLU A 17 2.91 4.96 25.46
CA GLU A 17 3.45 5.82 26.54
C GLU A 17 4.81 6.41 26.16
N LEU A 18 5.74 5.60 25.64
CA LEU A 18 7.06 6.06 25.21
C LEU A 18 6.97 7.07 24.06
N LEU A 19 6.09 6.82 23.08
CA LEU A 19 5.89 7.73 21.94
C LEU A 19 5.22 9.04 22.35
N ALA A 20 4.32 9.01 23.36
CA ALA A 20 3.60 10.19 23.83
C ALA A 20 4.47 11.11 24.72
N GLN A 21 5.40 10.55 25.50
CA GLN A 21 6.23 11.29 26.44
C GLN A 21 7.28 12.21 25.77
N GLN A 22 7.66 11.95 24.53
CA GLN A 22 8.80 12.57 23.87
C GLN A 22 8.43 13.69 22.89
N ASP A 23 7.23 14.25 22.99
CA ASP A 23 6.80 15.44 22.23
C ASP A 23 7.09 15.34 20.70
N GLY A 24 7.02 14.10 20.14
CA GLY A 24 7.27 13.81 18.73
C GLY A 24 8.74 13.54 18.37
N SER A 25 9.68 13.61 19.32
CA SER A 25 11.09 13.22 19.09
C SER A 25 11.31 11.71 19.16
N ALA A 26 10.38 10.93 19.74
CA ALA A 26 10.39 9.48 19.65
C ALA A 26 9.84 9.01 18.29
N LYS A 27 10.45 7.96 17.72
CA LYS A 27 10.02 7.37 16.45
C LYS A 27 9.85 5.86 16.57
N PRO A 28 8.73 5.30 16.05
CA PRO A 28 8.54 3.86 16.01
C PRO A 28 9.48 3.20 14.99
N LEU A 29 10.12 2.12 15.39
CA LEU A 29 11.02 1.32 14.56
C LEU A 29 10.38 -0.05 14.27
N ALA A 30 9.83 -0.24 13.07
CA ALA A 30 9.45 -1.54 12.54
C ALA A 30 10.61 -2.15 11.73
N GLY A 31 10.52 -2.20 10.41
CA GLY A 31 11.59 -2.72 9.55
C GLY A 31 12.87 -1.87 9.54
N GLY A 32 12.73 -0.55 9.71
CA GLY A 32 13.83 0.41 9.77
C GLY A 32 14.47 0.73 8.42
N THR A 33 13.93 0.25 7.31
CA THR A 33 14.52 0.38 5.97
C THR A 33 14.60 1.83 5.47
N ASP A 34 13.67 2.69 5.88
CA ASP A 34 13.71 4.13 5.64
C ASP A 34 14.20 4.90 6.87
N LEU A 35 13.69 4.56 8.06
CA LEU A 35 13.97 5.29 9.29
C LEU A 35 15.48 5.34 9.61
N ILE A 36 16.19 4.21 9.53
CA ILE A 36 17.62 4.15 9.83
C ILE A 36 18.44 4.95 8.81
N ASP A 37 18.04 4.96 7.53
CA ASP A 37 18.69 5.81 6.53
C ASP A 37 18.45 7.31 6.80
N HIS A 38 17.24 7.70 7.18
CA HIS A 38 16.92 9.08 7.56
C HIS A 38 17.73 9.53 8.79
N VAL A 39 17.88 8.68 9.81
CA VAL A 39 18.71 8.97 10.99
C VAL A 39 20.19 9.05 10.62
N ARG A 40 20.68 8.13 9.79
CA ARG A 40 22.08 8.11 9.35
C ARG A 40 22.44 9.33 8.51
N THR A 41 21.54 9.82 7.69
CA THR A 41 21.74 10.98 6.82
C THR A 41 21.42 12.32 7.49
N GLY A 42 20.95 12.31 8.76
CA GLY A 42 20.59 13.52 9.50
C GLY A 42 19.28 14.17 9.03
N ARG A 43 18.46 13.46 8.27
CA ARG A 43 17.10 13.93 7.91
C ARG A 43 16.14 13.86 9.09
N LEU A 44 16.37 12.91 9.99
CA LEU A 44 15.66 12.75 11.24
C LEU A 44 16.69 12.61 12.37
N GLU A 45 16.43 13.30 13.48
CA GLU A 45 17.26 13.26 14.68
C GLU A 45 16.39 12.92 15.90
N PRO A 46 15.90 11.68 16.00
CA PRO A 46 15.09 11.25 17.13
C PRO A 46 15.93 11.21 18.40
N ASP A 47 15.32 11.50 19.53
CA ASP A 47 15.93 11.27 20.85
C ASP A 47 15.73 9.79 21.28
N LEU A 48 14.64 9.14 20.82
CA LEU A 48 14.31 7.77 21.17
C LEU A 48 13.80 6.99 19.94
N LEU A 49 14.31 5.76 19.75
CA LEU A 49 13.74 4.77 18.86
C LEU A 49 12.96 3.72 19.66
N VAL A 50 11.67 3.58 19.37
CA VAL A 50 10.78 2.59 20.00
C VAL A 50 10.61 1.41 19.05
N ASP A 51 11.30 0.30 19.35
CA ASP A 51 11.24 -0.92 18.54
C ASP A 51 9.92 -1.68 18.79
N VAL A 52 9.04 -1.66 17.81
CA VAL A 52 7.69 -2.24 17.91
C VAL A 52 7.60 -3.69 17.46
N LYS A 53 8.70 -4.31 17.01
CA LYS A 53 8.72 -5.67 16.46
C LYS A 53 8.38 -6.79 17.44
N LYS A 54 8.41 -6.52 18.74
CA LYS A 54 8.08 -7.50 19.79
C LYS A 54 6.63 -7.40 20.29
N ILE A 55 5.87 -6.45 19.77
CA ILE A 55 4.45 -6.25 20.15
C ILE A 55 3.60 -7.20 19.31
N ASN A 56 2.86 -8.08 19.96
CA ASN A 56 2.09 -9.14 19.31
C ASN A 56 1.05 -8.58 18.34
N GLU A 57 0.33 -7.54 18.71
CA GLU A 57 -0.72 -6.90 17.93
C GLU A 57 -0.20 -6.36 16.59
N LEU A 58 1.06 -5.91 16.54
CA LEU A 58 1.70 -5.42 15.32
C LEU A 58 2.26 -6.54 14.42
N ASN A 59 2.22 -7.78 14.87
CA ASN A 59 2.73 -8.95 14.15
C ASN A 59 1.65 -9.96 13.72
N VAL A 60 0.38 -9.61 13.91
CA VAL A 60 -0.76 -10.42 13.47
C VAL A 60 -0.71 -10.60 11.95
N LEU A 61 -0.86 -11.81 11.48
CA LEU A 61 -1.06 -12.15 10.07
C LEU A 61 -2.11 -13.26 10.03
N GLU A 62 -3.37 -12.87 9.98
CA GLU A 62 -4.50 -13.77 10.19
C GLU A 62 -5.52 -13.59 9.06
N LEU A 63 -5.80 -14.67 8.37
CA LEU A 63 -6.82 -14.76 7.33
C LEU A 63 -7.96 -15.65 7.83
N ASN A 64 -9.17 -15.12 7.87
CA ASN A 64 -10.36 -15.84 8.32
C ASN A 64 -11.59 -15.46 7.46
N GLY A 65 -12.79 -15.87 7.90
CA GLY A 65 -14.04 -15.59 7.20
C GLY A 65 -14.41 -14.10 7.08
N ASP A 66 -13.89 -13.26 7.97
CA ASP A 66 -14.12 -11.81 7.96
C ASP A 66 -13.14 -11.06 7.07
N GLY A 67 -12.04 -11.71 6.67
CA GLY A 67 -11.00 -11.16 5.81
C GLY A 67 -9.59 -11.31 6.37
N LEU A 68 -8.71 -10.38 6.02
CA LEU A 68 -7.30 -10.38 6.41
C LEU A 68 -7.03 -9.30 7.48
N ARG A 69 -6.42 -9.71 8.59
CA ARG A 69 -5.80 -8.82 9.58
C ARG A 69 -4.28 -8.83 9.39
N LEU A 70 -3.73 -7.67 9.13
CA LEU A 70 -2.30 -7.48 8.85
C LEU A 70 -1.69 -6.50 9.86
N GLY A 71 -0.92 -7.00 10.80
CA GLY A 71 -0.16 -6.19 11.76
C GLY A 71 0.85 -5.27 11.05
N ALA A 72 0.97 -4.04 11.53
CA ALA A 72 1.75 -3.00 10.88
C ALA A 72 3.25 -3.30 10.79
N ALA A 73 3.81 -4.15 11.66
CA ALA A 73 5.21 -4.54 11.66
C ALA A 73 5.48 -5.86 10.91
N VAL A 74 4.48 -6.53 10.36
CA VAL A 74 4.65 -7.78 9.60
C VAL A 74 5.54 -7.53 8.37
N PRO A 75 6.68 -8.22 8.24
CA PRO A 75 7.57 -8.02 7.09
C PRO A 75 6.97 -8.59 5.80
N CYS A 76 7.27 -7.92 4.68
CA CYS A 76 6.71 -8.24 3.36
C CYS A 76 6.87 -9.70 2.96
N TYR A 77 8.00 -10.35 3.29
CA TYR A 77 8.24 -11.74 2.92
C TYR A 77 7.22 -12.71 3.54
N ARG A 78 6.70 -12.43 4.73
CA ARG A 78 5.66 -13.24 5.36
C ARG A 78 4.34 -13.14 4.62
N ILE A 79 4.01 -11.95 4.11
CA ILE A 79 2.76 -11.69 3.39
C ILE A 79 2.73 -12.50 2.10
N TYR A 80 3.73 -12.33 1.23
CA TYR A 80 3.77 -13.08 -0.04
C TYR A 80 4.22 -14.53 0.11
N GLY A 81 4.78 -14.90 1.27
CA GLY A 81 5.11 -16.27 1.63
C GLY A 81 3.91 -17.09 2.10
N THR A 82 2.73 -16.47 2.26
CA THR A 82 1.48 -17.15 2.65
C THR A 82 0.61 -17.34 1.39
N PRO A 83 0.48 -18.57 0.88
CA PRO A 83 -0.19 -18.84 -0.41
C PRO A 83 -1.64 -18.35 -0.44
N GLU A 84 -2.38 -18.50 0.64
CA GLU A 84 -3.79 -18.11 0.75
C GLU A 84 -3.96 -16.58 0.63
N ILE A 85 -3.04 -15.80 1.21
CA ILE A 85 -3.01 -14.35 1.08
C ILE A 85 -2.65 -13.98 -0.36
N SER A 86 -1.66 -14.64 -0.95
CA SER A 86 -1.26 -14.41 -2.35
C SER A 86 -2.40 -14.67 -3.32
N GLN A 87 -3.25 -15.65 -3.04
CA GLN A 87 -4.40 -16.00 -3.86
C GLN A 87 -5.54 -15.00 -3.73
N GLN A 88 -5.86 -14.53 -2.52
CA GLN A 88 -7.03 -13.69 -2.27
C GLN A 88 -6.73 -12.18 -2.36
N TYR A 89 -5.50 -11.77 -2.00
CA TYR A 89 -5.07 -10.37 -1.92
C TYR A 89 -3.85 -10.13 -2.83
N ALA A 90 -3.95 -10.54 -4.11
CA ALA A 90 -2.83 -10.53 -5.04
C ALA A 90 -2.17 -9.15 -5.18
N ALA A 91 -2.94 -8.05 -5.27
CA ALA A 91 -2.38 -6.70 -5.33
C ALA A 91 -1.46 -6.39 -4.15
N LEU A 92 -1.80 -6.85 -2.93
CA LEU A 92 -0.97 -6.67 -1.74
C LEU A 92 0.35 -7.43 -1.88
N THR A 93 0.30 -8.70 -2.32
CA THR A 93 1.51 -9.52 -2.47
C THR A 93 2.37 -9.08 -3.64
N ASP A 94 1.77 -8.58 -4.73
CA ASP A 94 2.48 -7.98 -5.86
C ASP A 94 3.33 -6.80 -5.40
N SER A 95 2.72 -5.87 -4.65
CA SER A 95 3.43 -4.71 -4.11
C SER A 95 4.53 -5.10 -3.11
N CYS A 96 4.25 -6.07 -2.22
CA CYS A 96 5.24 -6.55 -1.25
C CYS A 96 6.48 -7.18 -1.89
N ARG A 97 6.33 -7.85 -3.05
CA ARG A 97 7.41 -8.52 -3.77
C ARG A 97 8.38 -7.56 -4.47
N ILE A 98 8.01 -6.31 -4.64
CA ILE A 98 8.80 -5.34 -5.41
C ILE A 98 9.29 -4.17 -4.56
N ILE A 99 8.92 -4.08 -3.26
CA ILE A 99 9.48 -3.09 -2.34
C ILE A 99 10.97 -3.34 -2.16
N GLY A 100 11.80 -2.42 -2.66
CA GLY A 100 13.24 -2.57 -2.64
C GLY A 100 13.71 -3.82 -3.40
N GLY A 101 14.55 -4.62 -2.74
CA GLY A 101 14.97 -5.95 -3.16
C GLY A 101 14.69 -6.97 -2.06
N ILE A 102 14.98 -8.25 -2.29
CA ILE A 102 14.67 -9.35 -1.36
C ILE A 102 15.26 -9.14 0.05
N GLN A 103 16.44 -8.53 0.15
CA GLN A 103 17.08 -8.19 1.42
C GLN A 103 16.31 -7.12 2.20
N ILE A 104 15.63 -6.21 1.51
CA ILE A 104 14.77 -5.18 2.12
C ILE A 104 13.45 -5.79 2.56
N GLN A 105 12.85 -6.67 1.77
CA GLN A 105 11.55 -7.30 2.02
C GLN A 105 11.54 -8.19 3.27
N SER A 106 12.71 -8.64 3.71
CA SER A 106 12.87 -9.38 4.97
C SER A 106 12.61 -8.51 6.21
N ARG A 107 12.66 -7.18 6.07
CA ARG A 107 12.51 -6.20 7.14
C ARG A 107 11.36 -5.22 6.90
N ALA A 108 11.23 -4.69 5.67
CA ALA A 108 10.21 -3.74 5.30
C ALA A 108 8.81 -4.28 5.57
N SER A 109 7.96 -3.44 6.16
CA SER A 109 6.55 -3.76 6.43
C SER A 109 5.63 -2.82 5.66
N VAL A 110 4.42 -3.31 5.37
CA VAL A 110 3.38 -2.51 4.73
C VAL A 110 2.97 -1.32 5.60
N GLY A 111 2.84 -1.54 6.92
CA GLY A 111 2.56 -0.45 7.86
C GLY A 111 3.65 0.61 7.88
N GLY A 112 4.95 0.21 7.85
CA GLY A 112 6.06 1.15 7.76
C GLY A 112 6.05 1.95 6.45
N ASN A 113 5.78 1.29 5.32
CA ASN A 113 5.66 1.92 4.00
C ASN A 113 4.50 2.94 3.95
N LEU A 114 3.35 2.58 4.54
CA LEU A 114 2.20 3.49 4.67
C LEU A 114 2.53 4.70 5.56
N CYS A 115 3.12 4.49 6.74
CA CYS A 115 3.47 5.57 7.67
C CYS A 115 4.57 6.50 7.13
N ASN A 116 5.45 6.01 6.23
CA ASN A 116 6.40 6.85 5.51
C ASN A 116 5.71 7.79 4.51
N SER A 117 4.50 7.47 4.07
CA SER A 117 3.60 8.31 3.25
C SER A 117 4.26 8.92 2.01
N GLY A 118 5.16 8.16 1.38
CA GLY A 118 5.79 8.58 0.13
C GLY A 118 4.79 8.53 -1.04
N PRO A 119 4.75 9.54 -1.92
CA PRO A 119 3.86 9.51 -3.10
C PRO A 119 4.05 8.31 -4.02
N ALA A 120 5.26 7.75 -4.05
CA ALA A 120 5.63 6.58 -4.85
C ALA A 120 5.72 5.28 -4.02
N ALA A 121 5.12 5.25 -2.83
CA ALA A 121 5.09 4.08 -1.97
C ALA A 121 4.30 2.95 -2.65
N ASP A 122 4.93 1.79 -2.81
CA ASP A 122 4.39 0.69 -3.61
C ASP A 122 3.15 0.03 -3.00
N SER A 123 3.08 -0.08 -1.66
CA SER A 123 1.96 -0.79 -1.03
C SER A 123 0.67 0.03 -0.97
N ILE A 124 0.74 1.36 -0.95
CA ILE A 124 -0.45 2.20 -0.68
C ILE A 124 -1.56 2.04 -1.73
N PRO A 125 -1.30 2.03 -3.04
CA PRO A 125 -2.36 1.76 -4.02
C PRO A 125 -3.04 0.40 -3.81
N SER A 126 -2.28 -0.62 -3.38
CA SER A 126 -2.83 -1.95 -3.05
C SER A 126 -3.75 -1.90 -1.82
N LEU A 127 -3.36 -1.13 -0.78
CA LEU A 127 -4.20 -0.95 0.40
C LEU A 127 -5.53 -0.28 0.05
N ILE A 128 -5.49 0.76 -0.80
CA ILE A 128 -6.67 1.51 -1.25
C ILE A 128 -7.63 0.60 -2.02
N VAL A 129 -7.13 -0.14 -3.03
CA VAL A 129 -8.02 -0.95 -3.88
C VAL A 129 -8.58 -2.18 -3.17
N LEU A 130 -7.90 -2.64 -2.13
CA LEU A 130 -8.37 -3.72 -1.27
C LEU A 130 -9.26 -3.25 -0.12
N SER A 131 -9.63 -1.97 -0.09
CA SER A 131 -10.46 -1.35 0.96
C SER A 131 -9.86 -1.53 2.36
N GLY A 132 -8.56 -1.32 2.49
CA GLY A 132 -7.85 -1.42 3.75
C GLY A 132 -8.34 -0.39 4.77
N VAL A 133 -8.57 -0.84 6.01
CA VAL A 133 -8.92 0.01 7.15
C VAL A 133 -7.77 -0.02 8.16
N CYS A 134 -7.16 1.13 8.40
CA CYS A 134 -6.05 1.33 9.31
C CYS A 134 -6.56 1.45 10.75
N VAL A 135 -6.12 0.58 11.64
CA VAL A 135 -6.41 0.64 13.08
C VAL A 135 -5.27 1.37 13.77
N ILE A 136 -5.57 2.51 14.36
CA ILE A 136 -4.63 3.40 15.02
C ILE A 136 -4.91 3.38 16.51
N ALA A 137 -3.88 3.21 17.33
CA ALA A 137 -3.98 3.30 18.78
C ALA A 137 -3.08 4.42 19.31
N GLY A 138 -3.57 5.13 20.31
CA GLY A 138 -2.86 6.25 20.94
C GLY A 138 -3.35 6.51 22.36
N PRO A 139 -2.87 7.58 23.00
CA PRO A 139 -3.24 7.91 24.37
C PRO A 139 -4.76 8.06 24.62
N ASN A 140 -5.50 8.43 23.57
CA ASN A 140 -6.94 8.68 23.61
C ASN A 140 -7.79 7.46 23.22
N GLY A 141 -7.18 6.30 23.05
CA GLY A 141 -7.87 5.07 22.64
C GLY A 141 -7.54 4.63 21.21
N THR A 142 -8.48 3.94 20.59
CA THR A 142 -8.31 3.37 19.24
C THR A 142 -9.29 4.00 18.27
N ARG A 143 -8.84 4.28 17.04
CA ARG A 143 -9.66 4.78 15.95
C ARG A 143 -9.35 4.08 14.63
N GLU A 144 -10.26 4.15 13.69
CA GLU A 144 -10.09 3.57 12.35
C GLU A 144 -10.11 4.66 11.28
N VAL A 145 -9.27 4.49 10.25
CA VAL A 145 -9.16 5.40 9.10
C VAL A 145 -9.03 4.55 7.84
N ALA A 146 -9.76 4.89 6.77
CA ALA A 146 -9.59 4.23 5.49
C ALA A 146 -8.17 4.47 4.92
N ALA A 147 -7.60 3.50 4.23
CA ALA A 147 -6.25 3.62 3.69
C ALA A 147 -6.10 4.77 2.69
N GLU A 148 -7.17 5.10 1.96
CA GLU A 148 -7.23 6.22 1.03
C GLU A 148 -7.14 7.60 1.70
N ASP A 149 -7.54 7.69 2.98
CA ASP A 149 -7.53 8.94 3.77
C ASP A 149 -6.30 9.05 4.68
N PHE A 150 -5.44 8.05 4.69
CA PHE A 150 -4.32 7.99 5.65
C PHE A 150 -3.21 9.01 5.33
N CYS A 151 -2.85 9.18 4.05
CA CYS A 151 -1.78 10.09 3.62
C CYS A 151 -2.33 11.49 3.36
N THR A 152 -1.78 12.52 4.04
CA THR A 152 -2.26 13.91 3.94
C THR A 152 -1.37 14.80 3.05
N ALA A 153 -0.07 14.49 2.96
CA ALA A 153 0.90 15.15 2.09
C ALA A 153 2.15 14.24 1.93
N PRO A 154 3.11 14.58 1.05
CA PRO A 154 4.36 13.84 0.96
C PRO A 154 5.07 13.75 2.31
N GLY A 155 5.26 12.52 2.81
CA GLY A 155 5.86 12.25 4.12
C GLY A 155 4.99 12.64 5.32
N LYS A 156 3.69 12.90 5.13
CA LYS A 156 2.75 13.24 6.20
C LYS A 156 1.51 12.37 6.15
N ASN A 157 0.99 12.03 7.33
CA ASN A 157 -0.20 11.21 7.50
C ASN A 157 -1.06 11.71 8.66
N VAL A 158 -2.14 11.00 8.92
CA VAL A 158 -3.15 11.36 9.93
C VAL A 158 -2.78 11.00 11.36
N LEU A 159 -1.61 10.39 11.61
CA LEU A 159 -1.18 10.03 12.97
C LEU A 159 -0.86 11.28 13.77
N GLU A 160 -1.42 11.34 14.96
CA GLU A 160 -1.15 12.37 15.97
C GLU A 160 0.03 11.96 16.87
N ALA A 161 0.49 12.88 17.72
CA ALA A 161 1.57 12.60 18.67
C ALA A 161 1.17 11.43 19.61
N GLY A 162 2.05 10.45 19.75
CA GLY A 162 1.79 9.26 20.56
C GLY A 162 0.92 8.19 19.87
N GLU A 163 0.41 8.43 18.68
CA GLU A 163 -0.34 7.42 17.93
C GLU A 163 0.57 6.46 17.16
N LEU A 164 0.11 5.21 17.05
CA LEU A 164 0.78 4.13 16.35
C LEU A 164 -0.22 3.37 15.49
N LEU A 165 0.13 3.15 14.22
CA LEU A 165 -0.58 2.20 13.37
C LEU A 165 -0.35 0.79 13.90
N VAL A 166 -1.42 0.10 14.26
CA VAL A 166 -1.36 -1.25 14.86
C VAL A 166 -1.54 -2.34 13.82
N GLU A 167 -2.61 -2.26 13.06
CA GLU A 167 -2.93 -3.22 12.01
C GLU A 167 -3.69 -2.56 10.86
N ILE A 168 -3.76 -3.26 9.73
CA ILE A 168 -4.62 -2.93 8.60
C ILE A 168 -5.57 -4.11 8.40
N LYS A 169 -6.86 -3.83 8.40
CA LYS A 169 -7.92 -4.82 8.16
C LYS A 169 -8.39 -4.74 6.73
N PHE A 170 -8.60 -5.87 6.10
CA PHE A 170 -9.14 -5.97 4.75
C PHE A 170 -10.39 -6.86 4.78
N PRO A 171 -11.47 -6.48 4.08
CA PRO A 171 -12.69 -7.30 4.01
C PRO A 171 -12.41 -8.63 3.30
N ALA A 172 -13.23 -9.63 3.61
CA ALA A 172 -13.23 -10.90 2.89
C ALA A 172 -13.46 -10.68 1.39
N ARG A 173 -12.81 -11.50 0.57
CA ARG A 173 -12.89 -11.40 -0.90
C ARG A 173 -13.95 -12.35 -1.45
N GLY A 174 -14.77 -11.84 -2.37
CA GLY A 174 -15.74 -12.67 -3.09
C GLY A 174 -15.06 -13.68 -4.05
N THR A 175 -15.80 -14.73 -4.41
CA THR A 175 -15.30 -15.81 -5.28
C THR A 175 -14.98 -15.35 -6.71
N ASN A 176 -15.64 -14.29 -7.19
CA ASN A 176 -15.43 -13.70 -8.51
C ASN A 176 -14.62 -12.40 -8.42
N SER A 177 -13.79 -12.28 -7.40
CA SER A 177 -12.94 -11.12 -7.21
C SER A 177 -11.51 -11.38 -7.66
N GLY A 178 -10.85 -10.33 -8.15
CA GLY A 178 -9.43 -10.34 -8.47
C GLY A 178 -8.81 -8.99 -8.20
N SER A 179 -7.51 -8.96 -7.96
CA SER A 179 -6.77 -7.72 -7.74
C SER A 179 -5.35 -7.85 -8.27
N HIS A 180 -4.80 -6.75 -8.73
CA HIS A 180 -3.43 -6.72 -9.22
C HIS A 180 -2.80 -5.35 -8.96
N TYR A 181 -1.47 -5.33 -8.78
CA TYR A 181 -0.68 -4.12 -8.69
C TYR A 181 0.48 -4.15 -9.66
N ARG A 182 0.77 -3.01 -10.28
CA ARG A 182 1.92 -2.87 -11.16
C ARG A 182 2.51 -1.47 -11.08
N ARG A 183 3.85 -1.39 -11.20
CA ARG A 183 4.55 -0.13 -11.36
C ARG A 183 5.41 -0.12 -12.62
N PHE A 184 5.70 1.07 -13.11
CA PHE A 184 6.74 1.29 -14.09
C PHE A 184 7.97 1.88 -13.40
N ILE A 185 9.13 1.29 -13.67
CA ILE A 185 10.44 1.73 -13.19
C ILE A 185 11.46 1.65 -14.33
N PRO A 186 12.48 2.54 -14.39
CA PRO A 186 13.53 2.50 -15.42
C PRO A 186 14.51 1.34 -15.28
N ARG A 187 14.73 0.87 -14.05
CA ARG A 187 15.60 -0.25 -13.72
C ARG A 187 14.78 -1.47 -13.32
N ASN A 188 15.42 -2.63 -13.23
CA ASN A 188 14.71 -3.88 -12.95
C ASN A 188 14.29 -4.01 -11.47
N GLU A 189 15.15 -3.55 -10.55
CA GLU A 189 14.93 -3.63 -9.10
C GLU A 189 15.43 -2.38 -8.37
N MET A 190 15.02 -2.21 -7.12
CA MET A 190 15.48 -1.16 -6.20
C MET A 190 15.37 0.24 -6.79
N ASP A 191 14.24 0.54 -7.40
CA ASP A 191 13.97 1.84 -7.99
C ASP A 191 12.62 2.39 -7.51
N ILE A 192 12.48 3.72 -7.62
CA ILE A 192 11.26 4.43 -7.25
C ILE A 192 10.30 4.39 -8.44
N ALA A 193 9.02 4.11 -8.17
CA ALA A 193 7.99 4.10 -9.18
C ALA A 193 7.90 5.44 -9.92
N VAL A 194 7.90 5.38 -11.25
CA VAL A 194 7.56 6.52 -12.11
C VAL A 194 6.04 6.71 -12.13
N VAL A 195 5.32 5.61 -12.25
CA VAL A 195 3.86 5.49 -12.10
C VAL A 195 3.57 4.13 -11.51
N SER A 196 2.56 4.04 -10.67
CA SER A 196 2.03 2.76 -10.24
C SER A 196 0.50 2.77 -10.23
N VAL A 197 -0.08 1.59 -10.43
CA VAL A 197 -1.53 1.37 -10.45
C VAL A 197 -1.85 0.11 -9.69
N GLY A 198 -2.83 0.21 -8.79
CA GLY A 198 -3.54 -0.91 -8.22
C GLY A 198 -4.95 -0.99 -8.79
N ALA A 199 -5.48 -2.18 -8.98
CA ALA A 199 -6.90 -2.39 -9.25
C ALA A 199 -7.42 -3.63 -8.52
N SER A 200 -8.66 -3.55 -8.10
CA SER A 200 -9.45 -4.65 -7.59
C SER A 200 -10.79 -4.65 -8.31
N VAL A 201 -11.23 -5.81 -8.76
CA VAL A 201 -12.50 -5.99 -9.45
C VAL A 201 -13.31 -7.11 -8.79
N GLU A 202 -14.60 -6.99 -8.82
CA GLU A 202 -15.56 -8.05 -8.55
C GLU A 202 -16.46 -8.19 -9.79
N LEU A 203 -16.54 -9.38 -10.34
CA LEU A 203 -17.35 -9.66 -11.51
C LEU A 203 -18.72 -10.19 -11.08
N ASP A 204 -19.72 -9.97 -11.95
CA ASP A 204 -21.04 -10.57 -11.78
C ASP A 204 -20.99 -12.11 -11.86
N GLU A 205 -22.11 -12.78 -11.61
CA GLU A 205 -22.19 -14.26 -11.65
C GLU A 205 -21.82 -14.81 -13.03
N SER A 206 -22.10 -14.08 -14.10
CA SER A 206 -21.75 -14.47 -15.49
C SER A 206 -20.28 -14.28 -15.81
N LYS A 207 -19.54 -13.55 -14.99
CA LYS A 207 -18.16 -13.08 -15.19
C LYS A 207 -17.96 -12.27 -16.48
N GLN A 208 -19.04 -11.69 -17.01
CA GLN A 208 -19.01 -10.87 -18.22
C GLN A 208 -19.06 -9.36 -17.92
N ASN A 209 -19.52 -8.97 -16.74
CA ASN A 209 -19.63 -7.56 -16.35
C ASN A 209 -18.88 -7.30 -15.03
N PHE A 210 -18.41 -6.07 -14.88
CA PHE A 210 -17.90 -5.59 -13.60
C PHE A 210 -19.09 -5.34 -12.65
N GLY A 211 -19.18 -6.09 -11.56
CA GLY A 211 -20.10 -5.80 -10.48
C GLY A 211 -19.62 -4.57 -9.70
N SER A 212 -18.34 -4.55 -9.32
CA SER A 212 -17.67 -3.39 -8.72
C SER A 212 -16.18 -3.36 -9.12
N ALA A 213 -15.58 -2.18 -9.00
CA ALA A 213 -14.15 -2.00 -9.22
C ALA A 213 -13.60 -0.90 -8.31
N ARG A 214 -12.32 -1.00 -7.94
CA ARG A 214 -11.55 0.04 -7.27
C ARG A 214 -10.22 0.20 -7.98
N ILE A 215 -9.84 1.44 -8.31
CA ILE A 215 -8.60 1.79 -8.99
C ILE A 215 -7.86 2.82 -8.13
N ALA A 216 -6.58 2.62 -7.92
CA ALA A 216 -5.73 3.57 -7.22
C ALA A 216 -4.42 3.82 -7.99
N LEU A 217 -3.94 5.05 -7.88
CA LEU A 217 -2.75 5.54 -8.58
C LEU A 217 -1.67 5.92 -7.57
N GLY A 218 -0.42 5.59 -7.86
CA GLY A 218 0.73 6.05 -7.10
C GLY A 218 1.75 6.78 -7.99
N ALA A 219 2.57 7.63 -7.40
CA ALA A 219 3.62 8.43 -8.03
C ALA A 219 3.13 9.48 -9.06
N VAL A 220 1.85 9.83 -9.07
CA VAL A 220 1.24 10.75 -10.03
C VAL A 220 0.53 11.94 -9.39
N ALA A 221 0.68 12.13 -8.09
CA ALA A 221 0.19 13.29 -7.31
C ALA A 221 1.02 13.43 -6.04
N ALA A 222 0.66 14.38 -5.18
CA ALA A 222 1.32 14.60 -3.88
C ALA A 222 1.14 13.42 -2.91
N THR A 223 0.02 12.69 -3.04
CA THR A 223 -0.29 11.44 -2.31
C THR A 223 -0.79 10.39 -3.28
N PRO A 224 -0.76 9.09 -2.94
CA PRO A 224 -1.48 8.07 -3.70
C PRO A 224 -2.97 8.42 -3.76
N LEU A 225 -3.61 8.18 -4.92
CA LEU A 225 -4.97 8.61 -5.20
C LEU A 225 -5.90 7.41 -5.33
N PHE A 226 -7.08 7.49 -4.70
CA PHE A 226 -8.21 6.66 -5.07
C PHE A 226 -8.94 7.28 -6.26
N ALA A 227 -9.00 6.57 -7.39
CA ALA A 227 -9.61 7.03 -8.62
C ALA A 227 -11.11 6.66 -8.65
N GLN A 228 -11.93 7.34 -7.81
CA GLN A 228 -13.36 7.04 -7.65
C GLN A 228 -14.09 7.07 -8.99
N ALA A 229 -13.96 8.15 -9.77
CA ALA A 229 -14.65 8.29 -11.07
C ALA A 229 -14.26 7.18 -12.07
N ALA A 230 -12.99 6.74 -12.05
CA ALA A 230 -12.52 5.63 -12.88
C ALA A 230 -13.11 4.28 -12.41
N SER A 231 -13.25 4.10 -11.10
CA SER A 231 -13.87 2.92 -10.48
C SER A 231 -15.35 2.85 -10.84
N ASP A 232 -16.06 3.96 -10.72
CA ASP A 232 -17.49 4.07 -11.06
C ASP A 232 -17.75 3.82 -12.56
N ALA A 233 -16.82 4.27 -13.43
CA ALA A 233 -16.91 4.06 -14.88
C ALA A 233 -16.85 2.59 -15.30
N LEU A 234 -16.38 1.69 -14.44
CA LEU A 234 -16.40 0.23 -14.68
C LEU A 234 -17.65 -0.44 -14.11
N SER A 235 -18.20 0.06 -13.02
CA SER A 235 -19.30 -0.60 -12.32
C SER A 235 -20.52 -0.80 -13.23
N GLY A 236 -21.00 -2.05 -13.32
CA GLY A 236 -22.12 -2.45 -14.18
C GLY A 236 -21.79 -2.54 -15.68
N GLN A 237 -20.56 -2.22 -16.10
CA GLN A 237 -20.17 -2.25 -17.51
C GLN A 237 -19.65 -3.62 -17.94
N PRO A 238 -19.79 -3.99 -19.21
CA PRO A 238 -19.21 -5.24 -19.73
C PRO A 238 -17.68 -5.19 -19.67
N VAL A 239 -17.09 -6.35 -19.45
CA VAL A 239 -15.63 -6.54 -19.46
C VAL A 239 -15.12 -6.51 -20.89
N ASN A 240 -14.73 -5.33 -21.38
CA ASN A 240 -14.18 -5.12 -22.71
C ASN A 240 -13.20 -3.93 -22.75
N GLU A 241 -12.49 -3.80 -23.85
CA GLU A 241 -11.49 -2.72 -24.05
C GLU A 241 -12.10 -1.30 -23.91
N LYS A 242 -13.33 -1.10 -24.37
CA LYS A 242 -13.99 0.21 -24.31
C LYS A 242 -14.25 0.65 -22.87
N SER A 243 -14.77 -0.24 -22.03
CA SER A 243 -15.03 0.05 -20.60
C SER A 243 -13.72 0.35 -19.87
N ILE A 244 -12.67 -0.42 -20.14
CA ILE A 244 -11.34 -0.21 -19.55
C ILE A 244 -10.72 1.12 -20.04
N ALA A 245 -10.86 1.45 -21.33
CA ALA A 245 -10.38 2.72 -21.88
C ALA A 245 -11.08 3.93 -21.25
N ASN A 246 -12.39 3.85 -21.01
CA ASN A 246 -13.16 4.90 -20.33
C ASN A 246 -12.65 5.12 -18.89
N ALA A 247 -12.43 4.04 -18.14
CA ALA A 247 -11.87 4.12 -16.79
C ALA A 247 -10.46 4.71 -16.81
N ALA A 248 -9.62 4.32 -17.77
CA ALA A 248 -8.28 4.88 -17.94
C ALA A 248 -8.31 6.38 -18.25
N ALA A 249 -9.27 6.85 -19.06
CA ALA A 249 -9.46 8.28 -19.32
C ALA A 249 -9.84 9.02 -18.04
N ALA A 250 -10.84 8.54 -17.30
CA ALA A 250 -11.27 9.15 -16.03
C ALA A 250 -10.15 9.19 -14.98
N ALA A 251 -9.30 8.15 -14.91
CA ALA A 251 -8.18 8.14 -13.98
C ALA A 251 -7.08 9.17 -14.32
N LYS A 252 -6.88 9.49 -15.58
CA LYS A 252 -5.91 10.52 -16.01
C LYS A 252 -6.31 11.92 -15.56
N GLU A 253 -7.62 12.20 -15.44
CA GLU A 253 -8.13 13.56 -15.10
C GLU A 253 -7.75 13.98 -13.66
N ILE A 254 -7.59 13.04 -12.74
CA ILE A 254 -7.24 13.34 -11.34
C ILE A 254 -5.73 13.41 -11.12
N ALA A 255 -4.92 12.98 -12.08
CA ALA A 255 -3.47 12.92 -11.92
C ALA A 255 -2.84 14.31 -12.10
N THR A 256 -1.91 14.64 -11.21
CA THR A 256 -1.14 15.90 -11.23
C THR A 256 0.36 15.59 -11.08
N PRO A 257 0.93 14.79 -12.00
CA PRO A 257 2.32 14.34 -11.88
C PRO A 257 3.32 15.47 -12.05
N ILE A 258 4.45 15.34 -11.35
CA ILE A 258 5.61 16.22 -11.53
C ILE A 258 6.44 15.78 -12.74
N THR A 259 7.23 16.71 -13.29
CA THR A 259 8.36 16.41 -14.18
C THR A 259 9.63 16.37 -13.36
N ASP A 260 10.36 15.25 -13.41
CA ASP A 260 11.67 15.08 -12.76
C ASP A 260 12.62 14.26 -13.66
N MET A 261 13.78 13.89 -13.11
CA MET A 261 14.78 13.07 -13.81
C MET A 261 14.28 11.68 -14.22
N ARG A 262 13.15 11.18 -13.69
CA ARG A 262 12.59 9.86 -13.99
C ARG A 262 11.58 9.89 -15.13
N GLY A 263 10.98 11.04 -15.40
CA GLY A 263 10.01 11.19 -16.47
C GLY A 263 9.26 12.52 -16.42
N THR A 264 8.75 12.93 -17.57
CA THR A 264 7.92 14.11 -17.70
C THR A 264 6.51 13.84 -17.17
N ALA A 265 5.79 14.89 -16.78
CA ALA A 265 4.39 14.81 -16.39
C ALA A 265 3.53 14.18 -17.49
N GLU A 266 3.77 14.54 -18.76
CA GLU A 266 3.09 13.97 -19.92
C GLU A 266 3.33 12.46 -20.04
N TYR A 267 4.58 12.00 -19.88
CA TYR A 267 4.92 10.59 -19.93
C TYR A 267 4.25 9.80 -18.79
N ARG A 268 4.25 10.37 -17.58
CA ARG A 268 3.56 9.74 -16.43
C ARG A 268 2.06 9.61 -16.69
N THR A 269 1.42 10.66 -17.24
CA THR A 269 -0.01 10.62 -17.61
C THR A 269 -0.28 9.58 -18.70
N HIS A 270 0.60 9.44 -19.70
CA HIS A 270 0.50 8.38 -20.70
C HIS A 270 0.56 6.99 -20.05
N LEU A 271 1.53 6.76 -19.17
CA LEU A 271 1.72 5.48 -18.49
C LEU A 271 0.53 5.05 -17.60
N ILE A 272 -0.22 5.99 -17.04
CA ILE A 272 -1.45 5.67 -16.29
C ILE A 272 -2.37 4.79 -17.14
N GLY A 273 -2.66 5.21 -18.38
CA GLY A 273 -3.54 4.45 -19.27
C GLY A 273 -3.02 3.05 -19.58
N VAL A 274 -1.73 2.93 -19.88
CA VAL A 274 -1.07 1.65 -20.18
C VAL A 274 -1.14 0.70 -18.97
N LEU A 275 -0.86 1.21 -17.77
CA LEU A 275 -0.85 0.39 -16.56
C LEU A 275 -2.28 -0.01 -16.14
N ILE A 276 -3.26 0.88 -16.24
CA ILE A 276 -4.67 0.57 -15.94
C ILE A 276 -5.16 -0.59 -16.79
N GLU A 277 -4.93 -0.55 -18.09
CA GLU A 277 -5.31 -1.63 -18.99
C GLU A 277 -4.70 -2.97 -18.56
N ARG A 278 -3.39 -2.99 -18.28
CA ARG A 278 -2.68 -4.21 -17.86
C ARG A 278 -3.15 -4.74 -16.51
N VAL A 279 -3.35 -3.84 -15.55
CA VAL A 279 -3.72 -4.21 -14.17
C VAL A 279 -5.16 -4.70 -14.10
N ILE A 280 -6.09 -4.04 -14.79
CA ILE A 280 -7.50 -4.47 -14.84
C ILE A 280 -7.61 -5.83 -15.55
N ASN A 281 -6.95 -6.02 -16.68
CA ASN A 281 -6.97 -7.31 -17.38
C ASN A 281 -6.42 -8.45 -16.51
N ALA A 282 -5.33 -8.21 -15.76
CA ALA A 282 -4.79 -9.19 -14.83
C ALA A 282 -5.76 -9.49 -13.67
N ALA A 283 -6.40 -8.46 -13.11
CA ALA A 283 -7.40 -8.61 -12.05
C ALA A 283 -8.64 -9.39 -12.54
N VAL A 284 -9.10 -9.13 -13.77
CA VAL A 284 -10.19 -9.86 -14.40
C VAL A 284 -9.83 -11.33 -14.63
N SER A 285 -8.63 -11.62 -15.15
CA SER A 285 -8.17 -13.01 -15.33
C SER A 285 -8.15 -13.75 -14.00
N GLN A 286 -7.67 -13.13 -12.93
CA GLN A 286 -7.74 -13.71 -11.59
C GLN A 286 -9.18 -13.97 -11.14
N ALA A 287 -10.08 -13.00 -11.31
CA ALA A 287 -11.50 -13.12 -10.93
C ALA A 287 -12.21 -14.26 -11.70
N ARG A 288 -11.76 -14.56 -12.92
CA ARG A 288 -12.23 -15.69 -13.73
C ARG A 288 -11.63 -17.03 -13.32
N GLY A 289 -10.59 -17.03 -12.49
CA GLY A 289 -9.83 -18.24 -12.13
C GLY A 289 -8.83 -18.66 -13.20
N GLU A 290 -8.47 -17.77 -14.11
CA GLU A 290 -7.48 -18.00 -15.15
C GLU A 290 -6.06 -17.84 -14.57
N ALA A 291 -5.10 -18.59 -15.09
CA ALA A 291 -3.70 -18.43 -14.69
C ALA A 291 -3.19 -17.08 -15.19
N ILE A 292 -2.79 -16.20 -14.28
CA ILE A 292 -2.08 -14.97 -14.62
C ILE A 292 -0.69 -15.39 -15.08
N CYS A 293 -0.39 -15.21 -16.37
CA CYS A 293 0.96 -15.41 -16.88
C CYS A 293 1.84 -14.25 -16.39
N TYR A 294 2.37 -14.38 -15.17
CA TYR A 294 3.26 -13.41 -14.58
C TYR A 294 4.63 -13.53 -15.24
N LYS A 295 4.97 -12.60 -16.13
CA LYS A 295 6.37 -12.37 -16.51
C LYS A 295 6.91 -11.29 -15.57
N PRO A 296 7.76 -11.63 -14.59
CA PRO A 296 8.42 -10.63 -13.79
C PRO A 296 9.26 -9.73 -14.72
N GLY A 297 9.09 -8.42 -14.61
CA GLY A 297 10.00 -7.46 -15.20
C GLY A 297 9.66 -6.89 -16.57
N HIS A 298 8.41 -6.94 -17.05
CA HIS A 298 7.99 -6.16 -18.24
C HIS A 298 6.65 -5.47 -18.04
#